data_fdf018b4a898d0bc39fe4f4788d8054f
#
_entry.id   fdf018b4a898d0bc39fe4f4788d8054f
#
_cell.length_a   1.000
_cell.length_b   1.000
_cell.length_c   1.000
_cell.angle_alpha   90.00
_cell.angle_beta   90.00
_cell.angle_gamma   90.00
#
_symmetry.space_group_name_H-M   'P 1'
#
loop_
_entity.id
_entity.type
_entity.pdbx_description
1 polymer ?
#
loop_
_entity_poly.entity_id
_entity_poly.type
_entity_poly.pdbx_seq_one_letter_code
_entity_poly.pdbx_strand_id
1 'polypeptide(L)'
;MHSLTILWGSDLETKVTWALNHYPAHKLLIQQDIREELTGHACSPLNRFQVKEETRRRVELRLSMGQQIILILDDHTHVDVHTWANLCDSVHAHMCVVTFNQKLTTSRVQVIPHDKVELHTPSIQKVLAVGDVHGDHVSMHKAWRYAQENNLHVIWLGDVIDYGDQNLKCLHLAYESVRNHQAHMIWGNHERKITRWMDSDWGTHFRGRLSEANRKTIQEIESLNPHRQRRLKAAWKCLESVSYQILQAGGWTFTHGAVHPDVQDQTAHRLSGVPADWAYFGQVCTPELNSDGYPQRVWDWVNQLPSHARVVVGHDWLDRVDHRFVHKQGDQGAQVWCMDTGNSKGGQLSALEIDLNTNKWEVKVFQP
;
A
#
# COMPACT_ATOMS: atom_id res chain seq x y z
N MET A 1 -18.30 18.14 -9.38
CA MET A 1 -19.49 17.54 -10.04
C MET A 1 -19.74 16.22 -9.35
N HIS A 2 -20.91 16.00 -8.76
CA HIS A 2 -21.23 14.73 -8.09
C HIS A 2 -21.57 13.66 -9.12
N SER A 3 -21.13 12.44 -8.86
CA SER A 3 -21.28 11.34 -9.81
C SER A 3 -21.29 9.98 -9.12
N LEU A 4 -21.94 9.01 -9.75
CA LEU A 4 -21.92 7.60 -9.40
C LEU A 4 -21.18 6.83 -10.46
N THR A 5 -20.10 6.14 -10.08
CA THR A 5 -19.41 5.16 -10.91
C THR A 5 -19.65 3.78 -10.35
N ILE A 6 -20.20 2.86 -11.13
CA ILE A 6 -20.46 1.48 -10.73
C ILE A 6 -19.41 0.58 -11.35
N LEU A 7 -18.76 -0.25 -10.54
CA LEU A 7 -17.81 -1.27 -11.00
C LEU A 7 -18.51 -2.63 -11.12
N TRP A 8 -18.46 -3.23 -12.31
CA TRP A 8 -19.19 -4.44 -12.62
C TRP A 8 -18.41 -5.41 -13.50
N GLY A 9 -18.59 -6.72 -13.29
CA GLY A 9 -18.16 -7.76 -14.22
C GLY A 9 -16.94 -8.57 -13.83
N SER A 10 -16.40 -8.45 -12.63
CA SER A 10 -15.31 -9.29 -12.12
C SER A 10 -15.56 -9.71 -10.68
N ASP A 11 -14.65 -10.53 -10.12
CA ASP A 11 -14.65 -10.80 -8.68
C ASP A 11 -14.46 -9.50 -7.87
N LEU A 12 -14.80 -9.60 -6.59
CA LEU A 12 -14.77 -8.43 -5.70
C LEU A 12 -13.35 -7.90 -5.51
N GLU A 13 -12.37 -8.78 -5.35
CA GLU A 13 -10.98 -8.43 -5.09
C GLU A 13 -10.39 -7.63 -6.25
N THR A 14 -10.62 -8.08 -7.49
CA THR A 14 -10.20 -7.35 -8.71
C THR A 14 -10.83 -5.97 -8.77
N LYS A 15 -12.13 -5.83 -8.50
CA LYS A 15 -12.82 -4.52 -8.52
C LYS A 15 -12.30 -3.59 -7.43
N VAL A 16 -12.11 -4.09 -6.21
CA VAL A 16 -11.59 -3.30 -5.08
C VAL A 16 -10.15 -2.85 -5.34
N THR A 17 -9.29 -3.75 -5.80
CA THR A 17 -7.90 -3.43 -6.14
C THR A 17 -7.84 -2.37 -7.24
N TRP A 18 -8.62 -2.55 -8.30
CA TRP A 18 -8.70 -1.56 -9.38
C TRP A 18 -9.21 -0.21 -8.86
N ALA A 19 -10.29 -0.20 -8.05
CA ALA A 19 -10.87 1.02 -7.50
C ALA A 19 -9.88 1.79 -6.63
N LEU A 20 -9.12 1.10 -5.78
CA LEU A 20 -8.11 1.72 -4.90
C LEU A 20 -6.93 2.30 -5.66
N ASN A 21 -6.62 1.75 -6.85
CA ASN A 21 -5.59 2.31 -7.73
C ASN A 21 -6.07 3.58 -8.46
N HIS A 22 -7.40 3.81 -8.55
CA HIS A 22 -7.98 4.88 -9.35
C HIS A 22 -8.66 5.97 -8.53
N TYR A 23 -9.14 5.64 -7.33
CA TYR A 23 -9.95 6.56 -6.51
C TYR A 23 -9.59 6.49 -5.03
N PRO A 24 -9.62 7.63 -4.31
CA PRO A 24 -9.49 7.64 -2.86
C PRO A 24 -10.58 6.80 -2.19
N ALA A 25 -10.23 6.08 -1.16
CA ALA A 25 -11.12 5.12 -0.51
C ALA A 25 -12.38 5.73 0.11
N HIS A 26 -12.32 6.99 0.58
CA HIS A 26 -13.51 7.67 1.10
C HIS A 26 -14.62 7.82 0.04
N LYS A 27 -14.29 7.68 -1.25
CA LYS A 27 -15.27 7.67 -2.35
C LYS A 27 -15.86 6.30 -2.59
N LEU A 28 -15.25 5.24 -2.09
CA LEU A 28 -15.72 3.86 -2.30
C LEU A 28 -16.90 3.54 -1.39
N LEU A 29 -17.85 2.81 -1.94
CA LEU A 29 -18.94 2.18 -1.23
C LEU A 29 -19.01 0.72 -1.68
N ILE A 30 -18.62 -0.20 -0.80
CA ILE A 30 -18.54 -1.63 -1.09
C ILE A 30 -19.78 -2.30 -0.51
N GLN A 31 -20.58 -2.93 -1.34
CA GLN A 31 -21.85 -3.55 -0.92
C GLN A 31 -21.62 -4.71 0.05
N GLN A 32 -20.50 -5.43 -0.09
CA GLN A 32 -20.13 -6.49 0.84
C GLN A 32 -19.86 -5.96 2.26
N ASP A 33 -19.23 -4.78 2.41
CA ASP A 33 -19.01 -4.17 3.70
C ASP A 33 -20.34 -3.82 4.39
N ILE A 34 -21.30 -3.30 3.63
CA ILE A 34 -22.65 -3.01 4.13
C ILE A 34 -23.35 -4.30 4.58
N ARG A 35 -23.20 -5.39 3.83
CA ARG A 35 -23.72 -6.69 4.23
C ARG A 35 -23.12 -7.17 5.52
N GLU A 36 -21.80 -7.05 5.67
CA GLU A 36 -21.09 -7.45 6.89
C GLU A 36 -21.52 -6.61 8.09
N GLU A 37 -21.70 -5.31 7.93
CA GLU A 37 -22.22 -4.42 8.98
C GLU A 37 -23.63 -4.83 9.46
N LEU A 38 -24.52 -5.21 8.52
CA LEU A 38 -25.90 -5.55 8.82
C LEU A 38 -26.10 -6.97 9.37
N THR A 39 -25.24 -7.91 8.97
CA THR A 39 -25.46 -9.36 9.20
C THR A 39 -24.37 -10.01 10.03
N GLY A 40 -23.25 -9.33 10.28
CA GLY A 40 -22.04 -9.89 10.88
C GLY A 40 -21.23 -10.81 9.96
N HIS A 41 -21.68 -11.05 8.71
CA HIS A 41 -21.02 -11.92 7.76
C HIS A 41 -21.07 -11.37 6.33
N ALA A 42 -19.91 -11.21 5.70
CA ALA A 42 -19.77 -10.71 4.34
C ALA A 42 -20.51 -11.54 3.27
N CYS A 43 -20.62 -12.84 3.49
CA CYS A 43 -21.26 -13.79 2.55
C CYS A 43 -22.66 -14.25 3.00
N SER A 44 -23.31 -13.57 3.95
CA SER A 44 -24.65 -13.98 4.42
C SER A 44 -25.67 -13.90 3.27
N PRO A 45 -26.40 -14.98 2.95
CA PRO A 45 -27.50 -14.94 1.97
C PRO A 45 -28.72 -14.22 2.53
N LEU A 46 -28.80 -14.09 3.85
CA LEU A 46 -29.91 -13.42 4.54
C LEU A 46 -29.84 -11.90 4.30
N ASN A 47 -31.01 -11.30 4.23
CA ASN A 47 -31.16 -9.83 4.14
C ASN A 47 -30.67 -9.18 2.84
N ARG A 48 -30.64 -9.90 1.71
CA ARG A 48 -30.29 -9.29 0.39
C ARG A 48 -31.10 -8.03 0.10
N PHE A 49 -32.35 -8.02 0.43
CA PHE A 49 -33.21 -6.84 0.25
C PHE A 49 -32.75 -5.67 1.11
N GLN A 50 -32.51 -5.90 2.39
CA GLN A 50 -32.04 -4.87 3.32
C GLN A 50 -30.67 -4.30 2.92
N VAL A 51 -29.75 -5.16 2.46
CA VAL A 51 -28.44 -4.72 1.94
C VAL A 51 -28.60 -3.82 0.72
N LYS A 52 -29.48 -4.17 -0.22
CA LYS A 52 -29.76 -3.36 -1.42
C LYS A 52 -30.37 -2.00 -1.04
N GLU A 53 -31.35 -1.98 -0.16
CA GLU A 53 -31.99 -0.75 0.30
C GLU A 53 -31.01 0.16 1.07
N GLU A 54 -30.19 -0.41 1.95
CA GLU A 54 -29.20 0.38 2.67
C GLU A 54 -28.09 0.89 1.74
N THR A 55 -27.65 0.08 0.76
CA THR A 55 -26.72 0.51 -0.28
C THR A 55 -27.30 1.70 -1.04
N ARG A 56 -28.56 1.60 -1.49
CA ARG A 56 -29.27 2.66 -2.18
C ARG A 56 -29.34 3.93 -1.34
N ARG A 57 -29.78 3.81 -0.09
CA ARG A 57 -29.89 4.93 0.86
C ARG A 57 -28.56 5.66 1.05
N ARG A 58 -27.45 4.92 1.19
CA ARG A 58 -26.10 5.52 1.34
C ARG A 58 -25.63 6.21 0.06
N VAL A 59 -25.91 5.64 -1.10
CA VAL A 59 -25.62 6.29 -2.40
C VAL A 59 -26.43 7.58 -2.54
N GLU A 60 -27.73 7.55 -2.30
CA GLU A 60 -28.62 8.70 -2.39
C GLU A 60 -28.16 9.85 -1.47
N LEU A 61 -27.89 9.53 -0.20
CA LEU A 61 -27.40 10.48 0.78
C LEU A 61 -26.10 11.17 0.34
N ARG A 62 -25.11 10.39 -0.10
CA ARG A 62 -23.82 10.94 -0.53
C ARG A 62 -23.92 11.76 -1.81
N LEU A 63 -24.72 11.32 -2.78
CA LEU A 63 -24.98 12.10 -4.01
C LEU A 63 -25.68 13.42 -3.70
N SER A 64 -26.70 13.42 -2.83
CA SER A 64 -27.38 14.65 -2.41
C SER A 64 -26.47 15.64 -1.67
N MET A 65 -25.38 15.14 -1.06
CA MET A 65 -24.30 15.95 -0.47
C MET A 65 -23.26 16.41 -1.51
N GLY A 66 -23.49 16.17 -2.79
CA GLY A 66 -22.58 16.58 -3.86
C GLY A 66 -21.31 15.73 -4.00
N GLN A 67 -21.28 14.54 -3.42
CA GLN A 67 -20.10 13.68 -3.41
C GLN A 67 -19.98 12.83 -4.69
N GLN A 68 -18.76 12.47 -5.05
CA GLN A 68 -18.46 11.41 -6.01
C GLN A 68 -18.44 10.07 -5.29
N ILE A 69 -19.09 9.06 -5.88
CA ILE A 69 -19.17 7.71 -5.31
C ILE A 69 -18.71 6.69 -6.31
N ILE A 70 -17.91 5.75 -5.85
CA ILE A 70 -17.50 4.53 -6.56
C ILE A 70 -18.19 3.35 -5.87
N LEU A 71 -19.22 2.82 -6.51
CA LEU A 71 -20.01 1.72 -5.98
C LEU A 71 -19.48 0.39 -6.51
N ILE A 72 -19.11 -0.49 -5.59
CA ILE A 72 -18.64 -1.86 -5.88
C ILE A 72 -19.73 -2.82 -5.42
N LEU A 73 -20.40 -3.42 -6.39
CA LEU A 73 -21.45 -4.40 -6.15
C LEU A 73 -20.86 -5.81 -5.92
N ASP A 74 -21.57 -6.64 -5.16
CA ASP A 74 -21.23 -8.05 -4.98
C ASP A 74 -21.24 -8.80 -6.33
N ASP A 75 -20.45 -9.88 -6.43
CA ASP A 75 -20.27 -10.64 -7.69
C ASP A 75 -21.55 -11.23 -8.25
N HIS A 76 -22.53 -11.52 -7.38
CA HIS A 76 -23.82 -12.10 -7.75
C HIS A 76 -24.92 -11.06 -7.98
N THR A 77 -24.59 -9.78 -7.96
CA THR A 77 -25.58 -8.71 -8.11
C THR A 77 -25.61 -8.24 -9.56
N HIS A 78 -26.72 -8.44 -10.23
CA HIS A 78 -26.96 -7.83 -11.54
C HIS A 78 -27.03 -6.32 -11.39
N VAL A 79 -26.34 -5.60 -12.28
CA VAL A 79 -26.45 -4.14 -12.33
C VAL A 79 -27.80 -3.78 -12.94
N ASP A 80 -28.72 -3.36 -12.09
CA ASP A 80 -29.95 -2.73 -12.54
C ASP A 80 -29.66 -1.25 -12.89
N VAL A 81 -29.14 -1.06 -14.11
CA VAL A 81 -28.76 0.25 -14.65
C VAL A 81 -29.94 1.25 -14.58
N HIS A 82 -31.18 0.78 -14.76
CA HIS A 82 -32.35 1.65 -14.75
C HIS A 82 -32.62 2.21 -13.37
N THR A 83 -32.57 1.38 -12.33
CA THR A 83 -32.78 1.84 -10.96
C THR A 83 -31.73 2.87 -10.54
N TRP A 84 -30.46 2.60 -10.84
CA TRP A 84 -29.35 3.53 -10.48
C TRP A 84 -29.38 4.82 -11.31
N ALA A 85 -29.72 4.74 -12.61
CA ALA A 85 -29.87 5.92 -13.44
C ALA A 85 -31.03 6.79 -12.96
N ASN A 86 -32.19 6.21 -12.61
CA ASN A 86 -33.32 6.95 -12.04
C ASN A 86 -32.93 7.68 -10.74
N LEU A 87 -32.14 7.02 -9.89
CA LEU A 87 -31.62 7.64 -8.66
C LEU A 87 -30.71 8.83 -8.98
N CYS A 88 -29.77 8.67 -9.93
CA CYS A 88 -28.88 9.74 -10.34
C CYS A 88 -29.67 10.93 -10.96
N ASP A 89 -30.65 10.65 -11.79
CA ASP A 89 -31.51 11.66 -12.39
C ASP A 89 -32.27 12.46 -11.31
N SER A 90 -32.79 11.78 -10.27
CA SER A 90 -33.52 12.43 -9.17
C SER A 90 -32.68 13.41 -8.35
N VAL A 91 -31.37 13.25 -8.31
CA VAL A 91 -30.42 14.11 -7.58
C VAL A 91 -29.48 14.89 -8.52
N HIS A 92 -29.76 14.90 -9.82
CA HIS A 92 -28.97 15.58 -10.86
C HIS A 92 -27.49 15.15 -10.89
N ALA A 93 -27.20 13.87 -10.62
CA ALA A 93 -25.87 13.29 -10.65
C ALA A 93 -25.56 12.61 -11.99
N HIS A 94 -24.29 12.62 -12.38
CA HIS A 94 -23.84 11.83 -13.53
C HIS A 94 -23.61 10.37 -13.12
N MET A 95 -23.93 9.45 -14.02
CA MET A 95 -23.69 8.02 -13.84
C MET A 95 -22.81 7.47 -14.95
N CYS A 96 -21.83 6.63 -14.57
CA CYS A 96 -21.13 5.75 -15.50
C CYS A 96 -20.98 4.33 -14.94
N VAL A 97 -20.75 3.37 -15.81
CA VAL A 97 -20.43 1.99 -15.43
C VAL A 97 -19.08 1.60 -16.00
N VAL A 98 -18.18 1.14 -15.14
CA VAL A 98 -16.88 0.57 -15.53
C VAL A 98 -17.02 -0.94 -15.56
N THR A 99 -16.73 -1.56 -16.71
CA THR A 99 -16.88 -2.98 -16.92
C THR A 99 -15.56 -3.73 -16.96
N PHE A 100 -15.53 -4.91 -16.34
CA PHE A 100 -14.39 -5.82 -16.31
C PHE A 100 -14.76 -7.09 -17.07
N ASN A 101 -14.08 -7.36 -18.20
CA ASN A 101 -14.23 -8.60 -18.98
C ASN A 101 -15.68 -9.00 -19.36
N GLN A 102 -16.63 -8.06 -19.30
CA GLN A 102 -18.02 -8.27 -19.65
C GLN A 102 -18.55 -7.15 -20.54
N LYS A 103 -19.48 -7.48 -21.42
CA LYS A 103 -20.14 -6.49 -22.28
C LYS A 103 -21.46 -6.06 -21.65
N LEU A 104 -21.59 -4.79 -21.39
CA LEU A 104 -22.85 -4.17 -21.01
C LEU A 104 -23.30 -3.26 -22.15
N THR A 105 -24.49 -3.50 -22.72
CA THR A 105 -25.07 -2.67 -23.76
C THR A 105 -26.20 -1.84 -23.16
N THR A 106 -26.02 -0.54 -23.10
CA THR A 106 -27.05 0.40 -22.67
C THR A 106 -26.82 1.75 -23.34
N SER A 107 -27.89 2.43 -23.71
CA SER A 107 -27.84 3.83 -24.22
C SER A 107 -28.04 4.88 -23.13
N ARG A 108 -28.37 4.45 -21.91
CA ARG A 108 -28.78 5.35 -20.82
C ARG A 108 -27.63 5.92 -20.02
N VAL A 109 -26.49 5.24 -19.97
CA VAL A 109 -25.31 5.66 -19.20
C VAL A 109 -24.04 5.38 -19.99
N GLN A 110 -23.00 6.13 -19.66
CA GLN A 110 -21.68 5.87 -20.24
C GLN A 110 -21.13 4.53 -19.71
N VAL A 111 -20.73 3.65 -20.60
CA VAL A 111 -20.05 2.37 -20.28
C VAL A 111 -18.60 2.47 -20.71
N ILE A 112 -17.68 2.30 -19.78
CA ILE A 112 -16.24 2.42 -20.01
C ILE A 112 -15.56 1.09 -19.64
N PRO A 113 -14.84 0.43 -20.57
CA PRO A 113 -13.97 -0.69 -20.21
C PRO A 113 -12.91 -0.23 -19.20
N HIS A 114 -12.58 -1.06 -18.22
CA HIS A 114 -11.67 -0.69 -17.12
C HIS A 114 -10.27 -0.29 -17.59
N ASP A 115 -9.80 -0.84 -18.72
CA ASP A 115 -8.52 -0.53 -19.36
C ASP A 115 -8.53 0.79 -20.16
N LYS A 116 -9.68 1.45 -20.29
CA LYS A 116 -9.86 2.75 -20.97
C LYS A 116 -10.12 3.91 -20.01
N VAL A 117 -10.10 3.66 -18.70
CA VAL A 117 -10.24 4.72 -17.70
C VAL A 117 -8.89 5.43 -17.53
N GLU A 118 -8.84 6.70 -17.91
CA GLU A 118 -7.66 7.54 -17.67
C GLU A 118 -7.58 7.96 -16.21
N LEU A 119 -6.41 7.74 -15.62
CA LEU A 119 -6.09 8.20 -14.27
C LEU A 119 -5.79 9.69 -14.27
N HIS A 120 -6.60 10.48 -13.59
CA HIS A 120 -6.17 11.78 -13.11
C HIS A 120 -5.46 11.59 -11.74
N THR A 121 -4.25 11.04 -11.76
CA THR A 121 -3.35 11.14 -10.61
C THR A 121 -2.84 12.57 -10.56
N PRO A 122 -3.03 13.30 -9.44
CA PRO A 122 -2.34 14.57 -9.26
C PRO A 122 -0.85 14.32 -9.44
N SER A 123 -0.15 15.16 -10.20
CA SER A 123 1.30 15.04 -10.33
C SER A 123 1.93 15.19 -8.94
N ILE A 124 2.50 14.12 -8.43
CA ILE A 124 3.23 14.15 -7.16
C ILE A 124 4.48 14.98 -7.40
N GLN A 125 4.57 16.13 -6.73
CA GLN A 125 5.69 17.05 -6.89
C GLN A 125 6.71 16.91 -5.77
N LYS A 126 6.26 16.57 -4.57
CA LYS A 126 7.10 16.39 -3.40
C LYS A 126 6.73 15.12 -2.66
N VAL A 127 7.73 14.43 -2.17
CA VAL A 127 7.55 13.18 -1.42
C VAL A 127 8.28 13.23 -0.08
N LEU A 128 7.78 12.44 0.87
CA LEU A 128 8.48 12.08 2.10
C LEU A 128 8.69 10.57 2.10
N ALA A 129 9.90 10.12 1.77
CA ALA A 129 10.27 8.70 1.81
C ALA A 129 10.70 8.33 3.24
N VAL A 130 9.87 7.55 3.92
CA VAL A 130 10.03 7.19 5.33
C VAL A 130 10.68 5.82 5.46
N GLY A 131 11.76 5.73 6.22
CA GLY A 131 12.49 4.49 6.49
C GLY A 131 11.71 3.50 7.35
N ASP A 132 12.40 2.46 7.80
CA ASP A 132 11.85 1.35 8.56
C ASP A 132 11.20 1.83 9.87
N VAL A 133 9.92 1.58 10.03
CA VAL A 133 9.12 2.05 11.18
C VAL A 133 9.19 1.10 12.35
N HIS A 134 9.10 -0.20 12.06
CA HIS A 134 9.20 -1.26 13.05
C HIS A 134 8.28 -1.10 14.28
N GLY A 135 6.97 -0.88 14.03
CA GLY A 135 5.97 -0.87 15.10
C GLY A 135 5.99 0.37 16.00
N ASP A 136 6.79 1.40 15.68
CA ASP A 136 6.76 2.70 16.36
C ASP A 136 5.70 3.62 15.74
N HIS A 137 4.48 3.45 16.19
CA HIS A 137 3.35 4.25 15.71
C HIS A 137 3.47 5.73 16.08
N VAL A 138 4.15 6.08 17.17
CA VAL A 138 4.27 7.48 17.61
C VAL A 138 5.10 8.28 16.61
N SER A 139 6.30 7.79 16.28
CA SER A 139 7.17 8.42 15.29
C SER A 139 6.56 8.38 13.88
N MET A 140 5.94 7.26 13.50
CA MET A 140 5.23 7.12 12.23
C MET A 140 4.10 8.16 12.08
N HIS A 141 3.31 8.36 13.13
CA HIS A 141 2.22 9.34 13.12
C HIS A 141 2.76 10.79 13.05
N LYS A 142 3.90 11.09 13.68
CA LYS A 142 4.55 12.40 13.55
C LYS A 142 5.05 12.64 12.13
N ALA A 143 5.66 11.64 11.48
CA ALA A 143 6.08 11.71 10.08
C ALA A 143 4.87 11.92 9.16
N TRP A 144 3.78 11.19 9.40
CA TRP A 144 2.54 11.34 8.68
C TRP A 144 1.95 12.75 8.82
N ARG A 145 1.83 13.28 10.03
CA ARG A 145 1.35 14.65 10.27
C ARG A 145 2.20 15.68 9.57
N TYR A 146 3.52 15.57 9.68
CA TYR A 146 4.46 16.45 8.99
C TYR A 146 4.19 16.46 7.48
N ALA A 147 3.99 15.29 6.88
CA ALA A 147 3.69 15.18 5.45
C ALA A 147 2.38 15.89 5.10
N GLN A 148 1.32 15.73 5.90
CA GLN A 148 0.03 16.40 5.67
C GLN A 148 0.14 17.92 5.79
N GLU A 149 0.84 18.43 6.80
CA GLU A 149 1.04 19.85 7.04
C GLU A 149 1.86 20.54 5.93
N ASN A 150 2.72 19.77 5.23
CA ASN A 150 3.60 20.26 4.16
C ASN A 150 3.18 19.82 2.74
N ASN A 151 2.00 19.22 2.58
CA ASN A 151 1.49 18.70 1.29
C ASN A 151 2.48 17.73 0.59
N LEU A 152 3.09 16.83 1.36
CA LEU A 152 3.97 15.81 0.85
C LEU A 152 3.20 14.51 0.62
N HIS A 153 3.49 13.82 -0.48
CA HIS A 153 3.04 12.45 -0.68
C HIS A 153 4.01 11.50 0.03
N VAL A 154 3.49 10.61 0.85
CA VAL A 154 4.35 9.70 1.62
C VAL A 154 4.72 8.47 0.81
N ILE A 155 5.97 8.02 0.92
CA ILE A 155 6.43 6.72 0.44
C ILE A 155 6.95 5.95 1.65
N TRP A 156 6.17 4.97 2.14
CA TRP A 156 6.62 4.04 3.17
C TRP A 156 7.60 3.05 2.54
N LEU A 157 8.85 3.01 2.98
CA LEU A 157 9.91 2.18 2.39
C LEU A 157 9.86 0.71 2.83
N GLY A 158 8.79 0.28 3.49
CA GLY A 158 8.61 -1.07 4.01
C GLY A 158 8.94 -1.19 5.48
N ASP A 159 8.83 -2.40 6.00
CA ASP A 159 9.11 -2.77 7.38
C ASP A 159 8.42 -1.84 8.40
N VAL A 160 7.11 -1.62 8.20
CA VAL A 160 6.30 -0.81 9.13
C VAL A 160 5.95 -1.57 10.41
N ILE A 161 6.11 -2.90 10.41
CA ILE A 161 5.80 -3.81 11.51
C ILE A 161 7.04 -4.47 12.11
N ASP A 162 6.82 -5.25 13.17
CA ASP A 162 7.80 -5.99 13.94
C ASP A 162 8.66 -5.09 14.87
N TYR A 163 9.34 -5.69 15.83
CA TYR A 163 10.15 -5.08 16.90
C TYR A 163 9.37 -4.24 17.91
N GLY A 164 8.66 -3.20 17.52
CA GLY A 164 7.87 -2.33 18.40
C GLY A 164 6.59 -2.98 18.90
N ASP A 165 5.81 -2.22 19.66
CA ASP A 165 4.65 -2.73 20.40
C ASP A 165 3.30 -2.22 19.84
N GLN A 166 3.30 -1.57 18.64
CA GLN A 166 2.10 -1.00 18.03
C GLN A 166 2.01 -1.34 16.53
N ASN A 167 2.32 -2.60 16.20
CA ASN A 167 2.46 -3.07 14.81
C ASN A 167 1.15 -2.91 14.01
N LEU A 168 0.01 -3.29 14.59
CA LEU A 168 -1.27 -3.17 13.90
C LEU A 168 -1.73 -1.72 13.74
N LYS A 169 -1.30 -0.79 14.61
CA LYS A 169 -1.56 0.63 14.41
C LYS A 169 -0.72 1.20 13.27
N CYS A 170 0.55 0.81 13.16
CA CYS A 170 1.41 1.21 12.04
C CYS A 170 0.84 0.68 10.71
N LEU A 171 0.47 -0.59 10.66
CA LEU A 171 -0.16 -1.19 9.50
C LEU A 171 -1.46 -0.47 9.11
N HIS A 172 -2.29 -0.12 10.10
CA HIS A 172 -3.53 0.62 9.85
C HIS A 172 -3.27 2.00 9.26
N LEU A 173 -2.30 2.75 9.78
CA LEU A 173 -1.92 4.05 9.24
C LEU A 173 -1.38 3.93 7.80
N ALA A 174 -0.51 2.94 7.53
CA ALA A 174 -0.04 2.67 6.18
C ALA A 174 -1.20 2.33 5.23
N TYR A 175 -2.09 1.44 5.64
CA TYR A 175 -3.27 1.05 4.87
C TYR A 175 -4.18 2.25 4.55
N GLU A 176 -4.56 3.05 5.55
CA GLU A 176 -5.44 4.19 5.34
C GLU A 176 -4.77 5.28 4.48
N SER A 177 -3.48 5.55 4.66
CA SER A 177 -2.77 6.54 3.86
C SER A 177 -2.65 6.14 2.38
N VAL A 178 -2.35 4.87 2.11
CA VAL A 178 -2.28 4.33 0.74
C VAL A 178 -3.68 4.28 0.11
N ARG A 179 -4.65 3.78 0.85
CA ARG A 179 -6.03 3.69 0.43
C ARG A 179 -6.66 5.05 0.08
N ASN A 180 -6.22 6.12 0.73
CA ASN A 180 -6.67 7.48 0.45
C ASN A 180 -5.82 8.21 -0.62
N HIS A 181 -4.95 7.51 -1.33
CA HIS A 181 -4.04 8.07 -2.35
C HIS A 181 -3.13 9.19 -1.82
N GLN A 182 -2.80 9.14 -0.53
CA GLN A 182 -1.90 10.09 0.13
C GLN A 182 -0.51 9.49 0.35
N ALA A 183 -0.38 8.18 0.13
CA ALA A 183 0.89 7.48 0.22
C ALA A 183 1.00 6.37 -0.83
N HIS A 184 2.25 5.95 -1.08
CA HIS A 184 2.59 4.66 -1.66
C HIS A 184 3.31 3.82 -0.61
N MET A 185 3.28 2.50 -0.79
CA MET A 185 4.03 1.58 0.07
C MET A 185 4.95 0.69 -0.75
N ILE A 186 6.18 0.61 -0.33
CA ILE A 186 7.13 -0.41 -0.74
C ILE A 186 6.95 -1.59 0.22
N TRP A 187 6.85 -2.80 -0.33
CA TRP A 187 6.62 -4.00 0.48
C TRP A 187 7.94 -4.52 1.04
N GLY A 188 8.08 -4.49 2.38
CA GLY A 188 9.29 -4.92 3.05
C GLY A 188 9.36 -6.44 3.29
N ASN A 189 10.50 -6.91 3.75
CA ASN A 189 10.71 -8.34 4.03
C ASN A 189 9.97 -8.80 5.29
N HIS A 190 9.70 -7.90 6.24
CA HIS A 190 8.91 -8.18 7.43
C HIS A 190 7.45 -8.38 7.07
N GLU A 191 6.85 -7.51 6.27
CA GLU A 191 5.50 -7.71 5.74
C GLU A 191 5.40 -9.02 4.95
N ARG A 192 6.36 -9.29 4.04
CA ARG A 192 6.39 -10.54 3.26
C ARG A 192 6.39 -11.78 4.14
N LYS A 193 7.12 -11.74 5.26
CA LYS A 193 7.20 -12.87 6.19
C LYS A 193 5.87 -13.13 6.90
N ILE A 194 5.22 -12.08 7.39
CA ILE A 194 3.90 -12.19 8.03
C ILE A 194 2.83 -12.62 7.01
N THR A 195 2.88 -12.10 5.77
CA THR A 195 2.02 -12.60 4.67
C THR A 195 2.12 -14.12 4.52
N ARG A 196 3.33 -14.66 4.42
CA ARG A 196 3.54 -16.11 4.29
C ARG A 196 3.05 -16.89 5.50
N TRP A 197 3.17 -16.31 6.70
CA TRP A 197 2.63 -16.90 7.92
C TRP A 197 1.10 -16.95 7.89
N MET A 198 0.42 -15.86 7.52
CA MET A 198 -1.04 -15.83 7.37
C MET A 198 -1.54 -16.78 6.28
N ASP A 199 -0.80 -16.91 5.18
CA ASP A 199 -1.16 -17.78 4.05
C ASP A 199 -0.93 -19.27 4.32
N SER A 200 -0.10 -19.59 5.31
CA SER A 200 0.12 -20.97 5.78
C SER A 200 -0.93 -21.42 6.83
N ASP A 201 -2.16 -20.99 6.65
CA ASP A 201 -3.26 -21.23 7.58
C ASP A 201 -2.92 -20.74 9.00
N TRP A 202 -2.64 -19.43 9.08
CA TRP A 202 -2.27 -18.75 10.32
C TRP A 202 -1.12 -19.45 11.07
N GLY A 203 -0.10 -19.84 10.33
CA GLY A 203 1.11 -20.45 10.88
C GLY A 203 1.06 -21.96 11.04
N THR A 204 -0.09 -22.63 10.89
CA THR A 204 -0.23 -24.10 11.04
C THR A 204 0.75 -24.86 10.13
N HIS A 205 0.97 -24.37 8.92
CA HIS A 205 1.88 -24.99 7.93
C HIS A 205 3.12 -24.14 7.62
N PHE A 206 3.41 -23.13 8.46
CA PHE A 206 4.54 -22.25 8.23
C PHE A 206 5.88 -22.96 8.50
N ARG A 207 6.73 -23.05 7.48
CA ARG A 207 8.05 -23.70 7.56
C ARG A 207 9.21 -22.71 7.68
N GLY A 208 8.92 -21.42 7.81
CA GLY A 208 9.94 -20.39 7.97
C GLY A 208 10.38 -20.21 9.42
N ARG A 209 11.55 -19.59 9.62
CA ARG A 209 12.00 -19.17 10.95
C ARG A 209 11.35 -17.84 11.32
N LEU A 210 10.62 -17.80 12.43
CA LEU A 210 10.08 -16.57 13.04
C LEU A 210 11.09 -16.06 14.07
N SER A 211 11.47 -14.78 13.94
CA SER A 211 12.23 -14.07 14.95
C SER A 211 11.31 -13.65 16.12
N GLU A 212 11.91 -13.23 17.22
CA GLU A 212 11.15 -12.66 18.34
C GLU A 212 10.35 -11.42 17.90
N ALA A 213 10.93 -10.58 17.05
CA ALA A 213 10.24 -9.41 16.48
C ALA A 213 8.97 -9.80 15.70
N ASN A 214 9.01 -10.84 14.87
CA ASN A 214 7.82 -11.34 14.16
C ASN A 214 6.76 -11.85 15.13
N ARG A 215 7.16 -12.45 16.26
CA ARG A 215 6.23 -12.97 17.27
C ARG A 215 5.41 -11.85 17.92
N LYS A 216 5.97 -10.66 18.10
CA LYS A 216 5.21 -9.50 18.61
C LYS A 216 4.03 -9.14 17.70
N THR A 217 4.27 -9.01 16.39
CA THR A 217 3.20 -8.76 15.40
C THR A 217 2.17 -9.89 15.40
N ILE A 218 2.64 -11.15 15.42
CA ILE A 218 1.76 -12.33 15.47
C ILE A 218 0.89 -12.31 16.73
N GLN A 219 1.44 -12.01 17.89
CA GLN A 219 0.69 -11.91 19.16
C GLN A 219 -0.38 -10.82 19.11
N GLU A 220 -0.08 -9.65 18.52
CA GLU A 220 -1.12 -8.63 18.30
C GLU A 220 -2.24 -9.17 17.40
N ILE A 221 -1.91 -9.89 16.33
CA ILE A 221 -2.89 -10.49 15.40
C ILE A 221 -3.73 -11.55 16.13
N GLU A 222 -3.09 -12.46 16.87
CA GLU A 222 -3.74 -13.55 17.60
C GLU A 222 -4.64 -13.04 18.75
N SER A 223 -4.35 -11.85 19.29
CA SER A 223 -5.21 -11.19 20.29
C SER A 223 -6.55 -10.71 19.75
N LEU A 224 -6.67 -10.60 18.43
CA LEU A 224 -7.92 -10.21 17.76
C LEU A 224 -8.89 -11.40 17.73
N ASN A 225 -10.18 -11.10 17.82
CA ASN A 225 -11.19 -12.13 17.58
C ASN A 225 -11.16 -12.60 16.10
N PRO A 226 -11.69 -13.80 15.79
CA PRO A 226 -11.60 -14.38 14.44
C PRO A 226 -12.20 -13.51 13.33
N HIS A 227 -13.22 -12.70 13.64
CA HIS A 227 -13.81 -11.78 12.68
C HIS A 227 -12.82 -10.65 12.33
N ARG A 228 -12.20 -10.03 13.35
CA ARG A 228 -11.19 -8.98 13.15
C ARG A 228 -9.93 -9.51 12.45
N GLN A 229 -9.53 -10.77 12.75
CA GLN A 229 -8.40 -11.41 12.03
C GLN A 229 -8.70 -11.55 10.54
N ARG A 230 -9.90 -12.00 10.14
CA ARG A 230 -10.29 -12.09 8.71
C ARG A 230 -10.30 -10.73 8.03
N ARG A 231 -10.82 -9.69 8.68
CA ARG A 231 -10.81 -8.31 8.16
C ARG A 231 -9.38 -7.79 8.01
N LEU A 232 -8.53 -8.03 9.00
CA LEU A 232 -7.11 -7.69 8.93
C LEU A 232 -6.44 -8.37 7.73
N LYS A 233 -6.67 -9.69 7.56
CA LYS A 233 -6.11 -10.42 6.41
C LYS A 233 -6.57 -9.85 5.08
N ALA A 234 -7.84 -9.49 4.94
CA ALA A 234 -8.37 -8.86 3.73
C ALA A 234 -7.72 -7.49 3.47
N ALA A 235 -7.63 -6.62 4.49
CA ALA A 235 -6.95 -5.32 4.39
C ALA A 235 -5.45 -5.47 4.06
N TRP A 236 -4.80 -6.46 4.67
CA TRP A 236 -3.40 -6.81 4.40
C TRP A 236 -3.19 -7.19 2.94
N LYS A 237 -4.02 -8.11 2.41
CA LYS A 237 -3.94 -8.54 1.02
C LYS A 237 -4.23 -7.41 0.04
N CYS A 238 -5.18 -6.53 0.38
CA CYS A 238 -5.44 -5.32 -0.39
C CYS A 238 -4.21 -4.40 -0.42
N LEU A 239 -3.60 -4.10 0.74
CA LEU A 239 -2.39 -3.28 0.81
C LEU A 239 -1.23 -3.93 0.05
N GLU A 240 -1.02 -5.23 0.23
CA GLU A 240 -0.01 -6.00 -0.52
C GLU A 240 -0.20 -5.86 -2.03
N SER A 241 -1.44 -5.98 -2.53
CA SER A 241 -1.73 -5.97 -3.98
C SER A 241 -1.42 -4.63 -4.65
N VAL A 242 -1.53 -3.52 -3.92
CA VAL A 242 -1.27 -2.16 -4.42
C VAL A 242 0.13 -1.63 -4.05
N SER A 243 0.89 -2.39 -3.27
CA SER A 243 2.27 -2.03 -2.89
C SER A 243 3.26 -2.37 -3.99
N TYR A 244 4.41 -1.73 -3.94
CA TYR A 244 5.49 -1.86 -4.92
C TYR A 244 6.68 -2.62 -4.32
N GLN A 245 7.45 -3.28 -5.17
CA GLN A 245 8.81 -3.69 -4.87
C GLN A 245 9.82 -2.64 -5.35
N ILE A 246 9.51 -2.01 -6.48
CA ILE A 246 10.24 -0.85 -7.01
C ILE A 246 9.21 0.19 -7.49
N LEU A 247 9.39 1.43 -7.06
CA LEU A 247 8.59 2.58 -7.49
C LEU A 247 9.51 3.64 -8.11
N GLN A 248 9.15 4.12 -9.29
CA GLN A 248 9.81 5.24 -9.96
C GLN A 248 8.96 6.51 -9.85
N ALA A 249 9.54 7.61 -9.40
CA ALA A 249 8.88 8.91 -9.41
C ALA A 249 9.89 10.05 -9.60
N GLY A 250 9.68 10.92 -10.58
CA GLY A 250 10.48 12.13 -10.78
C GLY A 250 11.99 11.86 -10.97
N GLY A 251 12.39 10.73 -11.54
CA GLY A 251 13.80 10.35 -11.70
C GLY A 251 14.44 9.77 -10.43
N TRP A 252 13.64 9.45 -9.42
CA TRP A 252 14.04 8.74 -8.20
C TRP A 252 13.46 7.33 -8.18
N THR A 253 14.22 6.41 -7.62
CA THR A 253 13.83 5.02 -7.40
C THR A 253 13.67 4.75 -5.91
N PHE A 254 12.57 4.12 -5.54
CA PHE A 254 12.27 3.72 -4.16
C PHE A 254 12.12 2.21 -4.10
N THR A 255 12.85 1.58 -3.21
CA THR A 255 12.77 0.13 -2.94
C THR A 255 13.09 -0.13 -1.48
N HIS A 256 12.80 -1.34 -0.97
CA HIS A 256 13.12 -1.65 0.43
C HIS A 256 14.60 -1.99 0.62
N GLY A 257 15.15 -2.94 -0.15
CA GLY A 257 16.54 -3.43 0.02
C GLY A 257 17.53 -2.84 -0.97
N ALA A 258 17.51 -3.30 -2.20
CA ALA A 258 18.41 -2.84 -3.28
C ALA A 258 17.73 -2.90 -4.63
N VAL A 259 18.32 -2.24 -5.63
CA VAL A 259 17.88 -2.29 -7.02
C VAL A 259 18.83 -3.15 -7.83
N HIS A 260 18.29 -4.21 -8.44
CA HIS A 260 19.05 -4.98 -9.42
C HIS A 260 19.18 -4.18 -10.73
N PRO A 261 20.36 -4.16 -11.40
CA PRO A 261 20.56 -3.37 -12.60
C PRO A 261 19.53 -3.62 -13.71
N ASP A 262 19.08 -4.86 -13.88
CA ASP A 262 18.11 -5.23 -14.92
C ASP A 262 16.72 -4.60 -14.75
N VAL A 263 16.41 -4.05 -13.58
CA VAL A 263 15.08 -3.51 -13.24
C VAL A 263 15.12 -2.07 -12.73
N GLN A 264 16.25 -1.40 -12.85
CA GLN A 264 16.48 -0.06 -12.30
C GLN A 264 15.57 1.04 -12.86
N ASP A 265 15.12 0.89 -14.10
CA ASP A 265 14.34 1.89 -14.83
C ASP A 265 12.84 1.56 -14.90
N GLN A 266 12.35 0.69 -14.03
CA GLN A 266 10.97 0.26 -14.06
C GLN A 266 10.27 0.37 -12.70
N THR A 267 8.98 0.69 -12.75
CA THR A 267 8.08 0.51 -11.59
C THR A 267 7.53 -0.91 -11.62
N ALA A 268 7.62 -1.60 -10.50
CA ALA A 268 7.14 -2.98 -10.39
C ALA A 268 6.43 -3.24 -9.06
N HIS A 269 5.19 -3.75 -9.14
CA HIS A 269 4.48 -4.27 -7.98
C HIS A 269 5.05 -5.61 -7.53
N ARG A 270 5.43 -6.44 -8.49
CA ARG A 270 6.01 -7.78 -8.23
C ARG A 270 7.16 -8.04 -9.19
N LEU A 271 8.23 -8.53 -8.62
CA LEU A 271 9.40 -9.04 -9.30
C LEU A 271 9.53 -10.54 -9.02
N SER A 272 10.39 -11.22 -9.75
CA SER A 272 10.71 -12.63 -9.56
C SER A 272 12.22 -12.86 -9.57
N GLY A 273 12.67 -13.98 -8.99
CA GLY A 273 14.07 -14.37 -8.97
C GLY A 273 14.98 -13.38 -8.22
N VAL A 274 16.21 -13.23 -8.68
CA VAL A 274 17.24 -12.40 -8.05
C VAL A 274 16.83 -10.94 -7.86
N PRO A 275 16.19 -10.25 -8.83
CA PRO A 275 15.71 -8.89 -8.62
C PRO A 275 14.71 -8.74 -7.46
N ALA A 276 13.82 -9.73 -7.27
CA ALA A 276 12.89 -9.73 -6.14
C ALA A 276 13.61 -9.90 -4.80
N ASP A 277 14.60 -10.78 -4.74
CA ASP A 277 15.38 -11.00 -3.52
C ASP A 277 16.21 -9.75 -3.16
N TRP A 278 16.77 -9.06 -4.15
CA TRP A 278 17.46 -7.79 -3.91
C TRP A 278 16.52 -6.70 -3.41
N ALA A 279 15.33 -6.60 -4.00
CA ALA A 279 14.34 -5.61 -3.57
C ALA A 279 13.90 -5.82 -2.11
N TYR A 280 13.88 -7.05 -1.60
CA TYR A 280 13.51 -7.36 -0.22
C TYR A 280 14.69 -7.36 0.77
N PHE A 281 15.87 -7.84 0.35
CA PHE A 281 16.93 -8.21 1.28
C PHE A 281 18.26 -7.51 1.01
N GLY A 282 18.33 -6.69 -0.06
CA GLY A 282 19.59 -6.17 -0.55
C GLY A 282 20.43 -7.23 -1.28
N GLN A 283 21.56 -6.83 -1.81
CA GLN A 283 22.55 -7.72 -2.36
C GLN A 283 23.26 -8.46 -1.22
N VAL A 284 23.37 -9.77 -1.30
CA VAL A 284 24.05 -10.60 -0.29
C VAL A 284 25.26 -11.31 -0.88
N CYS A 285 26.32 -11.43 -0.08
CA CYS A 285 27.47 -12.26 -0.38
C CYS A 285 27.20 -13.68 0.16
N THR A 286 27.22 -14.67 -0.70
CA THR A 286 27.11 -16.07 -0.32
C THR A 286 28.44 -16.78 -0.62
N PRO A 287 28.96 -17.64 0.25
CA PRO A 287 28.32 -18.28 1.42
C PRO A 287 28.56 -17.56 2.77
N GLU A 288 29.05 -16.33 2.78
CA GLU A 288 29.42 -15.66 4.02
C GLU A 288 28.21 -15.29 4.87
N LEU A 289 28.24 -15.69 6.15
CA LEU A 289 27.25 -15.34 7.14
C LEU A 289 27.85 -14.35 8.17
N ASN A 290 27.05 -13.39 8.63
CA ASN A 290 27.44 -12.53 9.74
C ASN A 290 27.39 -13.30 11.09
N SER A 291 27.79 -12.66 12.19
CA SER A 291 27.77 -13.24 13.53
C SER A 291 26.40 -13.76 13.98
N ASP A 292 25.33 -13.21 13.40
CA ASP A 292 23.95 -13.55 13.74
C ASP A 292 23.38 -14.67 12.86
N GLY A 293 24.22 -15.23 11.96
CA GLY A 293 23.87 -16.31 11.05
C GLY A 293 23.00 -15.89 9.86
N TYR A 294 23.00 -14.60 9.52
CA TYR A 294 22.37 -14.07 8.31
C TYR A 294 23.42 -13.85 7.22
N PRO A 295 23.03 -13.92 5.92
CA PRO A 295 23.92 -13.58 4.81
C PRO A 295 24.48 -12.16 4.97
N GLN A 296 25.78 -12.03 4.73
CA GLN A 296 26.42 -10.71 4.75
C GLN A 296 25.92 -9.88 3.57
N ARG A 297 25.47 -8.65 3.87
CA ARG A 297 25.04 -7.69 2.83
C ARG A 297 26.23 -6.96 2.26
N VAL A 298 26.18 -6.74 0.95
CA VAL A 298 27.19 -5.98 0.22
C VAL A 298 26.52 -4.83 -0.52
N TRP A 299 27.30 -3.76 -0.74
CA TRP A 299 26.80 -2.54 -1.35
C TRP A 299 27.40 -2.29 -2.74
N ASP A 300 28.02 -3.33 -3.34
CA ASP A 300 28.65 -3.25 -4.67
C ASP A 300 27.66 -2.97 -5.79
N TRP A 301 26.38 -3.27 -5.55
CA TRP A 301 25.31 -2.96 -6.48
C TRP A 301 25.20 -1.47 -6.82
N VAL A 302 25.61 -0.59 -5.90
CA VAL A 302 25.63 0.87 -6.13
C VAL A 302 26.55 1.24 -7.30
N ASN A 303 27.67 0.52 -7.46
CA ASN A 303 28.63 0.71 -8.54
C ASN A 303 28.13 0.18 -9.90
N GLN A 304 27.06 -0.65 -9.89
CA GLN A 304 26.44 -1.20 -11.09
C GLN A 304 25.33 -0.30 -11.65
N LEU A 305 24.93 0.74 -10.90
CA LEU A 305 23.90 1.69 -11.32
C LEU A 305 24.49 2.79 -12.22
N PRO A 306 23.70 3.33 -13.17
CA PRO A 306 24.14 4.43 -14.03
C PRO A 306 24.33 5.72 -13.21
N SER A 307 25.16 6.62 -13.70
CA SER A 307 25.58 7.86 -13.03
C SER A 307 24.43 8.78 -12.59
N HIS A 308 23.29 8.70 -13.27
CA HIS A 308 22.13 9.53 -12.96
C HIS A 308 21.17 8.88 -11.95
N ALA A 309 21.40 7.63 -11.56
CA ALA A 309 20.52 6.91 -10.63
C ALA A 309 20.49 7.57 -9.26
N ARG A 310 19.28 7.76 -8.74
CA ARG A 310 18.99 8.23 -7.39
C ARG A 310 18.07 7.23 -6.73
N VAL A 311 18.56 6.53 -5.72
CA VAL A 311 17.82 5.44 -5.08
C VAL A 311 17.65 5.71 -3.59
N VAL A 312 16.45 5.51 -3.08
CA VAL A 312 16.15 5.58 -1.64
C VAL A 312 15.75 4.20 -1.16
N VAL A 313 16.41 3.72 -0.11
CA VAL A 313 16.21 2.39 0.48
C VAL A 313 16.00 2.45 2.00
N GLY A 314 15.41 1.39 2.55
CA GLY A 314 15.38 1.08 3.97
C GLY A 314 16.30 -0.10 4.31
N HIS A 315 15.80 -1.03 5.15
CA HIS A 315 16.26 -2.38 5.39
C HIS A 315 17.62 -2.57 6.08
N ASP A 316 18.63 -1.80 5.74
CA ASP A 316 19.99 -2.05 6.19
C ASP A 316 20.47 -0.94 7.15
N TRP A 317 20.32 -1.22 8.44
CA TRP A 317 20.79 -0.32 9.49
C TRP A 317 22.33 -0.29 9.50
N LEU A 318 22.91 0.59 8.67
CA LEU A 318 24.34 0.70 8.41
C LEU A 318 25.11 1.40 9.53
N ASP A 319 24.55 2.49 10.06
CA ASP A 319 25.17 3.22 11.17
C ASP A 319 24.56 2.78 12.50
N ARG A 320 25.11 1.69 13.06
CA ARG A 320 24.64 1.11 14.32
C ARG A 320 25.14 1.85 15.57
N VAL A 321 26.01 2.83 15.41
CA VAL A 321 26.61 3.60 16.53
C VAL A 321 25.84 4.89 16.74
N ASP A 322 25.74 5.70 15.70
CA ASP A 322 25.14 7.04 15.79
C ASP A 322 23.68 7.06 15.29
N HIS A 323 23.17 5.93 14.76
CA HIS A 323 21.81 5.80 14.24
C HIS A 323 21.44 6.85 13.19
N ARG A 324 22.38 7.14 12.27
CA ARG A 324 22.17 8.11 11.20
C ARG A 324 21.81 7.43 9.90
N PHE A 325 21.10 8.16 9.03
CA PHE A 325 20.97 7.75 7.64
C PHE A 325 22.34 7.71 6.96
N VAL A 326 22.48 6.86 5.95
CA VAL A 326 23.74 6.75 5.20
C VAL A 326 23.50 7.13 3.75
N HIS A 327 24.31 8.04 3.24
CA HIS A 327 24.35 8.40 1.82
C HIS A 327 25.60 7.79 1.19
N LYS A 328 25.41 7.00 0.13
CA LYS A 328 26.48 6.36 -0.63
C LYS A 328 26.51 6.88 -2.06
N GLN A 329 27.71 7.01 -2.60
CA GLN A 329 27.93 7.32 -4.01
C GLN A 329 28.67 6.16 -4.67
N GLY A 330 28.17 5.71 -5.81
CA GLY A 330 28.83 4.71 -6.63
C GLY A 330 29.95 5.33 -7.48
N ASP A 331 30.84 4.48 -7.98
CA ASP A 331 32.01 4.88 -8.77
C ASP A 331 31.64 5.66 -10.04
N GLN A 332 30.47 5.42 -10.60
CA GLN A 332 29.95 6.09 -11.78
C GLN A 332 29.12 7.34 -11.46
N GLY A 333 28.88 7.65 -10.19
CA GLY A 333 28.12 8.83 -9.76
C GLY A 333 26.68 8.54 -9.30
N ALA A 334 26.20 7.29 -9.35
CA ALA A 334 24.92 6.89 -8.77
C ALA A 334 24.86 7.26 -7.27
N GLN A 335 23.70 7.68 -6.80
CA GLN A 335 23.52 8.09 -5.41
C GLN A 335 22.44 7.25 -4.73
N VAL A 336 22.72 6.81 -3.51
CA VAL A 336 21.80 5.97 -2.72
C VAL A 336 21.69 6.52 -1.29
N TRP A 337 20.46 6.71 -0.83
CA TRP A 337 20.13 7.10 0.53
C TRP A 337 19.53 5.92 1.27
N CYS A 338 20.20 5.46 2.33
CA CYS A 338 19.70 4.41 3.22
C CYS A 338 19.05 5.06 4.44
N MET A 339 17.75 4.89 4.58
CA MET A 339 16.92 5.54 5.58
C MET A 339 16.60 4.65 6.79
N ASP A 340 17.12 3.41 6.86
CA ASP A 340 17.03 2.61 8.07
C ASP A 340 18.04 3.10 9.10
N THR A 341 17.56 3.71 10.15
CA THR A 341 18.33 4.27 11.25
C THR A 341 18.15 3.50 12.56
N GLY A 342 17.64 2.26 12.47
CA GLY A 342 17.42 1.40 13.63
C GLY A 342 16.27 1.85 14.52
N ASN A 343 15.22 2.43 13.96
CA ASN A 343 14.02 2.77 14.72
C ASN A 343 13.49 1.53 15.46
N SER A 344 12.93 1.70 16.67
CA SER A 344 12.57 0.61 17.60
C SER A 344 13.74 -0.29 18.06
N LYS A 345 14.99 0.06 17.72
CA LYS A 345 16.22 -0.61 18.16
C LYS A 345 17.20 0.36 18.84
N GLY A 346 16.68 1.49 19.35
CA GLY A 346 17.45 2.57 19.96
C GLY A 346 17.69 3.78 19.07
N GLY A 347 17.43 3.67 17.77
CA GLY A 347 17.47 4.77 16.80
C GLY A 347 16.17 5.56 16.73
N GLN A 348 16.12 6.47 15.76
CA GLN A 348 14.98 7.35 15.51
C GLN A 348 14.45 7.09 14.11
N LEU A 349 13.15 7.35 13.85
CA LEU A 349 12.59 7.25 12.52
C LEU A 349 13.13 8.36 11.62
N SER A 350 13.80 8.02 10.55
CA SER A 350 14.27 8.96 9.54
C SER A 350 13.44 8.95 8.27
N ALA A 351 13.37 10.06 7.58
CA ALA A 351 12.73 10.19 6.28
C ALA A 351 13.49 11.17 5.39
N LEU A 352 13.39 10.96 4.09
CA LEU A 352 13.95 11.85 3.08
C LEU A 352 12.80 12.64 2.41
N GLU A 353 12.79 13.95 2.65
CA GLU A 353 11.92 14.86 1.90
C GLU A 353 12.58 15.19 0.57
N ILE A 354 11.84 15.04 -0.53
CA ILE A 354 12.36 15.24 -1.89
C ILE A 354 11.39 16.10 -2.68
N ASP A 355 11.90 17.15 -3.30
CA ASP A 355 11.21 17.87 -4.38
C ASP A 355 11.59 17.21 -5.72
N LEU A 356 10.64 16.50 -6.32
CA LEU A 356 10.86 15.71 -7.54
C LEU A 356 11.13 16.57 -8.78
N ASN A 357 10.75 17.84 -8.77
CA ASN A 357 10.99 18.76 -9.90
C ASN A 357 12.40 19.34 -9.86
N THR A 358 12.89 19.66 -8.67
CA THR A 358 14.20 20.32 -8.48
C THR A 358 15.31 19.38 -8.06
N ASN A 359 14.97 18.14 -7.67
CA ASN A 359 15.85 17.15 -7.06
C ASN A 359 16.52 17.62 -5.75
N LYS A 360 15.98 18.65 -5.11
CA LYS A 360 16.41 19.04 -3.76
C LYS A 360 15.88 18.06 -2.75
N TRP A 361 16.70 17.76 -1.76
CA TRP A 361 16.33 16.83 -0.70
C TRP A 361 16.80 17.31 0.67
N GLU A 362 16.11 16.86 1.70
CA GLU A 362 16.45 17.14 3.10
C GLU A 362 16.06 15.93 3.98
N VAL A 363 16.88 15.63 4.97
CA VAL A 363 16.57 14.56 5.93
C VAL A 363 15.77 15.11 7.09
N LYS A 364 14.70 14.41 7.43
CA LYS A 364 13.86 14.66 8.60
C LYS A 364 13.99 13.50 9.57
N VAL A 365 13.92 13.81 10.87
CA VAL A 365 14.01 12.82 11.94
C VAL A 365 12.83 12.99 12.88
N PHE A 366 12.18 11.88 13.20
CA PHE A 366 11.00 11.86 14.08
C PHE A 366 11.30 11.00 15.30
N GLN A 367 11.10 11.59 16.46
CA GLN A 367 11.31 10.92 17.76
C GLN A 367 9.96 10.58 18.39
N PRO A 368 9.85 9.52 19.19
CA PRO A 368 8.63 9.17 19.92
C PRO A 368 8.07 10.26 20.83
#